data_edda26bcd1a0a50b643bec5634859de8
#
_entry.id   edda26bcd1a0a50b643bec5634859de8
#
_cell.length_a   1.000
_cell.length_b   1.000
_cell.length_c   1.000
_cell.angle_alpha   90.00
_cell.angle_beta   90.00
_cell.angle_gamma   90.00
#
_symmetry.space_group_name_H-M   'P 1'
#
loop_
_entity.id
_entity.type
_entity.pdbx_description
1 polymer ?
#
loop_
_entity_poly.entity_id
_entity_poly.type
_entity_poly.pdbx_seq_one_letter_code
_entity_poly.pdbx_strand_id
1 'polypeptide(L)'
;MSSLQGTIPIYVGASRADMGRQAAHDVASELRRRLARQHRVRMIFAAAPSQSPMLEALISEPGIDWGRVSAFHMDEYLDLAEGAPQHFGAWLSRTLFDRLPFAEVHLLSAGDDPSRSADAYARKLNEAPIDIVCLGVGVNGHLAFNDPPASFDDTASVKIVHLDEVCRQQQVSDGCFGTLEEVPRRALTLTIPRLLAAQRIYCCVPGSQKRKAITRMLEGPIGVDCPATALRRHPHCVLYFDTEAAPEGTTTNREYRDAMKSRAASM
;
A
#
# COMPACT_ATOMS: atom_id res chain seq x y z
N MET A 1 22.91 -2.38 -23.02
CA MET A 1 21.66 -3.15 -23.19
C MET A 1 20.56 -2.30 -22.54
N SER A 2 19.81 -1.57 -23.36
CA SER A 2 18.71 -0.70 -22.91
C SER A 2 17.57 -1.62 -22.47
N SER A 3 17.34 -1.73 -21.15
CA SER A 3 16.17 -2.40 -20.61
C SER A 3 14.93 -1.61 -21.05
N LEU A 4 14.03 -2.24 -21.75
CA LEU A 4 12.65 -1.81 -21.93
C LEU A 4 12.02 -1.69 -20.51
N GLN A 5 12.22 -0.55 -19.85
CA GLN A 5 11.37 -0.17 -18.72
C GLN A 5 10.00 0.15 -19.33
N GLY A 6 9.12 -0.86 -19.29
CA GLY A 6 7.72 -0.67 -19.67
C GLY A 6 7.14 0.44 -18.79
N THR A 7 6.37 1.33 -19.40
CA THR A 7 5.65 2.39 -18.70
C THR A 7 4.75 1.75 -17.64
N ILE A 8 4.85 2.19 -16.38
CA ILE A 8 3.97 1.69 -15.32
C ILE A 8 2.51 2.02 -15.68
N PRO A 9 1.59 1.05 -15.69
CA PRO A 9 0.19 1.31 -16.03
C PRO A 9 -0.47 2.23 -15.02
N ILE A 10 -1.16 3.27 -15.51
CA ILE A 10 -1.85 4.26 -14.68
C ILE A 10 -3.33 4.29 -15.07
N TYR A 11 -4.21 4.14 -14.08
CA TYR A 11 -5.63 4.42 -14.19
C TYR A 11 -5.96 5.77 -13.56
N VAL A 12 -6.67 6.63 -14.28
CA VAL A 12 -7.20 7.89 -13.74
C VAL A 12 -8.72 7.79 -13.70
N GLY A 13 -9.25 7.73 -12.49
CA GLY A 13 -10.68 7.70 -12.22
C GLY A 13 -11.27 9.11 -12.19
N ALA A 14 -12.52 9.27 -12.64
CA ALA A 14 -13.24 10.54 -12.59
C ALA A 14 -13.47 11.07 -11.16
N SER A 15 -13.37 10.21 -10.17
CA SER A 15 -13.49 10.52 -8.75
C SER A 15 -12.73 9.50 -7.90
N ARG A 16 -12.56 9.79 -6.59
CA ARG A 16 -12.01 8.84 -5.60
C ARG A 16 -12.77 7.50 -5.60
N ALA A 17 -14.10 7.57 -5.67
CA ALA A 17 -14.94 6.37 -5.70
C ALA A 17 -14.74 5.57 -7.00
N ASP A 18 -14.61 6.24 -8.15
CA ASP A 18 -14.35 5.57 -9.42
C ASP A 18 -12.98 4.90 -9.45
N MET A 19 -11.95 5.63 -9.00
CA MET A 19 -10.60 5.09 -8.81
C MET A 19 -10.62 3.85 -7.90
N GLY A 20 -11.30 3.94 -6.75
CA GLY A 20 -11.40 2.85 -5.77
C GLY A 20 -12.09 1.61 -6.34
N ARG A 21 -13.21 1.78 -7.07
CA ARG A 21 -13.91 0.67 -7.72
C ARG A 21 -13.03 -0.04 -8.74
N GLN A 22 -12.31 0.70 -9.57
CA GLN A 22 -11.43 0.08 -10.57
C GLN A 22 -10.27 -0.68 -9.90
N ALA A 23 -9.62 -0.08 -8.90
CA ALA A 23 -8.56 -0.75 -8.16
C ALA A 23 -9.07 -2.03 -7.47
N ALA A 24 -10.24 -1.97 -6.82
CA ALA A 24 -10.87 -3.12 -6.19
C ALA A 24 -11.19 -4.23 -7.19
N HIS A 25 -11.74 -3.88 -8.35
CA HIS A 25 -12.04 -4.83 -9.42
C HIS A 25 -10.78 -5.57 -9.90
N ASP A 26 -9.67 -4.85 -10.07
CA ASP A 26 -8.40 -5.44 -10.52
C ASP A 26 -7.77 -6.34 -9.46
N VAL A 27 -7.79 -5.90 -8.19
CA VAL A 27 -7.35 -6.71 -7.03
C VAL A 27 -8.18 -7.98 -6.93
N ALA A 28 -9.51 -7.88 -7.02
CA ALA A 28 -10.43 -9.01 -6.95
C ALA A 28 -10.21 -10.00 -8.12
N SER A 29 -9.99 -9.49 -9.32
CA SER A 29 -9.68 -10.30 -10.50
C SER A 29 -8.38 -11.08 -10.33
N GLU A 30 -7.34 -10.45 -9.80
CA GLU A 30 -6.07 -11.11 -9.47
C GLU A 30 -6.25 -12.14 -8.35
N LEU A 31 -7.04 -11.84 -7.31
CA LEU A 31 -7.35 -12.78 -6.24
C LEU A 31 -8.04 -14.03 -6.76
N ARG A 32 -9.13 -13.88 -7.54
CA ARG A 32 -9.84 -15.00 -8.16
C ARG A 32 -8.90 -15.85 -9.00
N ARG A 33 -8.06 -15.22 -9.81
CA ARG A 33 -7.07 -15.90 -10.64
C ARG A 33 -6.07 -16.72 -9.81
N ARG A 34 -5.56 -16.17 -8.71
CA ARG A 34 -4.61 -16.86 -7.83
C ARG A 34 -5.27 -17.99 -7.08
N LEU A 35 -6.44 -17.77 -6.50
CA LEU A 35 -7.19 -18.79 -5.76
C LEU A 35 -7.62 -19.96 -6.64
N ALA A 36 -7.71 -19.78 -7.96
CA ALA A 36 -7.92 -20.87 -8.91
C ALA A 36 -6.66 -21.75 -9.11
N ARG A 37 -5.46 -21.27 -8.73
CA ARG A 37 -4.19 -21.95 -9.01
C ARG A 37 -3.37 -22.32 -7.77
N GLN A 38 -3.62 -21.67 -6.63
CA GLN A 38 -2.91 -21.90 -5.38
C GLN A 38 -3.86 -21.96 -4.20
N HIS A 39 -3.50 -22.73 -3.19
CA HIS A 39 -4.38 -22.99 -2.04
C HIS A 39 -4.59 -21.73 -1.18
N ARG A 40 -3.58 -20.86 -1.04
CA ARG A 40 -3.62 -19.67 -0.20
C ARG A 40 -3.02 -18.47 -0.91
N VAL A 41 -3.60 -17.29 -0.68
CA VAL A 41 -3.07 -15.99 -1.15
C VAL A 41 -2.69 -15.14 0.06
N ARG A 42 -1.56 -14.44 -0.01
CA ARG A 42 -1.04 -13.59 1.05
C ARG A 42 -1.02 -12.13 0.60
N MET A 43 -1.71 -11.27 1.37
CA MET A 43 -1.88 -9.86 1.02
C MET A 43 -1.40 -8.93 2.12
N ILE A 44 -0.82 -7.80 1.72
CA ILE A 44 -0.50 -6.68 2.61
C ILE A 44 -1.41 -5.50 2.25
N PHE A 45 -1.96 -4.85 3.28
CA PHE A 45 -2.84 -3.69 3.14
C PHE A 45 -2.26 -2.47 3.83
N ALA A 46 -2.38 -1.30 3.20
CA ALA A 46 -2.13 -0.02 3.85
C ALA A 46 -3.35 0.44 4.64
N ALA A 47 -3.11 1.04 5.78
CA ALA A 47 -4.11 1.68 6.63
C ALA A 47 -4.07 3.20 6.46
N ALA A 48 -5.00 3.76 5.73
CA ALA A 48 -5.17 5.21 5.62
C ALA A 48 -6.56 5.56 5.09
N PRO A 49 -7.14 6.72 5.43
CA PRO A 49 -8.41 7.17 4.86
C PRO A 49 -8.42 7.21 3.33
N SER A 50 -7.26 7.45 2.70
CA SER A 50 -7.10 7.40 1.25
C SER A 50 -7.35 6.02 0.62
N GLN A 51 -7.25 4.95 1.40
CA GLN A 51 -7.50 3.57 0.94
C GLN A 51 -8.96 3.16 1.05
N SER A 52 -9.78 3.86 1.86
CA SER A 52 -11.19 3.51 2.09
C SER A 52 -11.99 3.26 0.80
N PRO A 53 -11.89 4.08 -0.26
CA PRO A 53 -12.68 3.85 -1.47
C PRO A 53 -12.39 2.51 -2.15
N MET A 54 -11.14 2.06 -2.13
CA MET A 54 -10.74 0.78 -2.69
C MET A 54 -11.13 -0.37 -1.76
N LEU A 55 -10.92 -0.25 -0.45
CA LEU A 55 -11.23 -1.30 0.52
C LEU A 55 -12.75 -1.56 0.59
N GLU A 56 -13.56 -0.51 0.61
CA GLU A 56 -15.03 -0.64 0.61
C GLU A 56 -15.55 -1.31 -0.67
N ALA A 57 -15.02 -0.92 -1.82
CA ALA A 57 -15.37 -1.55 -3.08
C ALA A 57 -14.93 -3.03 -3.12
N LEU A 58 -13.75 -3.34 -2.57
CA LEU A 58 -13.22 -4.70 -2.54
C LEU A 58 -14.07 -5.66 -1.70
N ILE A 59 -14.65 -5.19 -0.59
CA ILE A 59 -15.57 -5.99 0.23
C ILE A 59 -16.80 -6.43 -0.57
N SER A 60 -17.23 -5.59 -1.51
CA SER A 60 -18.42 -5.85 -2.34
C SER A 60 -18.12 -6.72 -3.57
N GLU A 61 -16.88 -7.03 -3.86
CA GLU A 61 -16.48 -7.85 -5.02
C GLU A 61 -16.86 -9.32 -4.81
N PRO A 62 -17.64 -9.91 -5.73
CA PRO A 62 -18.12 -11.28 -5.58
C PRO A 62 -17.06 -12.33 -5.93
N GLY A 63 -17.29 -13.57 -5.50
CA GLY A 63 -16.55 -14.75 -5.96
C GLY A 63 -15.12 -14.86 -5.43
N ILE A 64 -14.81 -14.24 -4.28
CA ILE A 64 -13.53 -14.37 -3.59
C ILE A 64 -13.71 -15.27 -2.38
N ASP A 65 -12.93 -16.34 -2.31
CA ASP A 65 -12.84 -17.21 -1.13
C ASP A 65 -11.85 -16.60 -0.13
N TRP A 66 -12.36 -15.69 0.70
CA TRP A 66 -11.58 -15.00 1.74
C TRP A 66 -11.02 -15.97 2.79
N GLY A 67 -11.67 -17.13 3.02
CA GLY A 67 -11.16 -18.18 3.89
C GLY A 67 -9.83 -18.81 3.43
N ARG A 68 -9.31 -18.38 2.29
CA ARG A 68 -8.01 -18.78 1.72
C ARG A 68 -7.07 -17.59 1.55
N VAL A 69 -7.38 -16.42 2.16
CA VAL A 69 -6.55 -15.23 2.11
C VAL A 69 -5.97 -14.94 3.49
N SER A 70 -4.64 -14.83 3.58
CA SER A 70 -3.94 -14.35 4.79
C SER A 70 -3.63 -12.86 4.63
N ALA A 71 -4.07 -12.06 5.58
CA ALA A 71 -3.93 -10.62 5.57
C ALA A 71 -2.83 -10.14 6.51
N PHE A 72 -2.11 -9.12 6.07
CA PHE A 72 -1.07 -8.39 6.79
C PHE A 72 -1.29 -6.90 6.62
N HIS A 73 -0.68 -6.07 7.49
CA HIS A 73 -0.55 -4.63 7.21
C HIS A 73 0.90 -4.17 7.28
N MET A 74 1.18 -2.96 6.83
CA MET A 74 2.55 -2.59 6.48
C MET A 74 3.25 -1.73 7.53
N ASP A 75 2.51 -1.12 8.45
CA ASP A 75 3.06 -0.18 9.43
C ASP A 75 2.15 -0.05 10.65
N GLU A 76 2.74 0.36 11.78
CA GLU A 76 1.99 0.60 13.01
C GLU A 76 2.72 1.62 13.89
N TYR A 77 1.96 2.47 14.55
CA TYR A 77 2.51 3.40 15.52
C TYR A 77 3.09 2.70 16.74
N LEU A 78 4.23 3.21 17.20
CA LEU A 78 4.70 3.00 18.57
C LEU A 78 4.17 4.12 19.46
N ASP A 79 4.23 3.91 20.77
CA ASP A 79 3.93 4.94 21.77
C ASP A 79 2.45 5.42 21.81
N LEU A 80 1.53 4.67 21.23
CA LEU A 80 0.09 4.83 21.44
C LEU A 80 -0.37 3.93 22.62
N ALA A 81 -1.38 4.40 23.35
CA ALA A 81 -2.02 3.58 24.37
C ALA A 81 -2.63 2.31 23.73
N GLU A 82 -2.60 1.21 24.46
CA GLU A 82 -3.26 -0.02 24.05
C GLU A 82 -4.75 0.24 23.78
N GLY A 83 -5.26 -0.26 22.65
CA GLY A 83 -6.65 -0.05 22.22
C GLY A 83 -6.96 1.33 21.65
N ALA A 84 -5.97 2.21 21.49
CA ALA A 84 -6.19 3.50 20.84
C ALA A 84 -6.79 3.31 19.43
N PRO A 85 -7.88 4.02 19.08
CA PRO A 85 -8.55 3.85 17.78
C PRO A 85 -7.70 4.26 16.58
N GLN A 86 -6.62 4.99 16.82
CA GLN A 86 -5.65 5.45 15.82
C GLN A 86 -4.68 4.35 15.37
N HIS A 87 -4.57 3.24 16.10
CA HIS A 87 -3.78 2.10 15.63
C HIS A 87 -4.24 1.64 14.25
N PHE A 88 -3.30 1.46 13.34
CA PHE A 88 -3.58 1.05 11.96
C PHE A 88 -4.19 -0.35 11.90
N GLY A 89 -3.71 -1.26 12.75
CA GLY A 89 -4.33 -2.57 12.91
C GLY A 89 -5.79 -2.48 13.32
N ALA A 90 -6.12 -1.62 14.31
CA ALA A 90 -7.49 -1.39 14.75
C ALA A 90 -8.36 -0.73 13.64
N TRP A 91 -7.80 0.21 12.88
CA TRP A 91 -8.49 0.83 11.76
C TRP A 91 -8.82 -0.18 10.67
N LEU A 92 -7.83 -1.01 10.26
CA LEU A 92 -8.04 -2.07 9.26
C LEU A 92 -9.00 -3.16 9.75
N SER A 93 -8.97 -3.52 11.02
CA SER A 93 -9.96 -4.45 11.60
C SER A 93 -11.37 -3.94 11.36
N ARG A 94 -11.67 -2.70 11.77
CA ARG A 94 -13.00 -2.09 11.57
C ARG A 94 -13.38 -1.91 10.11
N THR A 95 -12.41 -1.54 9.26
CA THR A 95 -12.68 -1.17 7.86
C THR A 95 -12.76 -2.40 6.94
N LEU A 96 -12.00 -3.45 7.22
CA LEU A 96 -11.83 -4.59 6.31
C LEU A 96 -11.84 -5.95 7.01
N PHE A 97 -10.98 -6.14 8.03
CA PHE A 97 -10.66 -7.51 8.48
C PHE A 97 -11.81 -8.18 9.21
N ASP A 98 -12.58 -7.43 10.02
CA ASP A 98 -13.75 -7.98 10.74
C ASP A 98 -14.98 -8.14 9.82
N ARG A 99 -14.92 -7.60 8.60
CA ARG A 99 -16.02 -7.63 7.63
C ARG A 99 -15.92 -8.77 6.62
N LEU A 100 -14.79 -9.46 6.57
CA LEU A 100 -14.52 -10.55 5.63
C LEU A 100 -13.91 -11.74 6.36
N PRO A 101 -14.29 -12.98 6.00
CA PRO A 101 -13.82 -14.19 6.69
C PRO A 101 -12.39 -14.57 6.23
N PHE A 102 -11.40 -13.73 6.50
CA PHE A 102 -10.01 -14.06 6.21
C PHE A 102 -9.56 -15.35 6.90
N ALA A 103 -8.71 -16.13 6.23
CA ALA A 103 -8.11 -17.32 6.83
C ALA A 103 -7.27 -16.99 8.06
N GLU A 104 -6.48 -15.92 7.95
CA GLU A 104 -5.61 -15.42 9.00
C GLU A 104 -5.46 -13.92 8.86
N VAL A 105 -5.43 -13.20 9.97
CA VAL A 105 -5.09 -11.77 10.03
C VAL A 105 -3.89 -11.61 10.94
N HIS A 106 -2.82 -11.06 10.42
CA HIS A 106 -1.58 -10.82 11.14
C HIS A 106 -1.43 -9.31 11.37
N LEU A 107 -1.60 -8.88 12.62
CA LEU A 107 -1.44 -7.50 13.01
C LEU A 107 -0.02 -7.25 13.52
N LEU A 108 0.60 -6.20 13.01
CA LEU A 108 1.84 -5.65 13.52
C LEU A 108 1.52 -4.90 14.82
N SER A 109 2.18 -5.22 15.89
CA SER A 109 1.96 -4.64 17.21
C SER A 109 3.29 -4.21 17.83
N ALA A 110 3.28 -3.13 18.59
CA ALA A 110 4.45 -2.68 19.34
C ALA A 110 4.87 -3.73 20.39
N GLY A 111 3.91 -4.36 21.07
CA GLY A 111 4.18 -5.25 22.20
C GLY A 111 4.98 -4.55 23.31
N ASP A 112 5.51 -5.32 24.24
CA ASP A 112 6.41 -4.81 25.30
C ASP A 112 7.83 -4.52 24.76
N ASP A 113 8.23 -5.19 23.68
CA ASP A 113 9.51 -5.02 22.99
C ASP A 113 9.28 -4.88 21.48
N PRO A 114 9.29 -3.65 20.96
CA PRO A 114 9.09 -3.39 19.54
C PRO A 114 10.08 -4.08 18.59
N SER A 115 11.33 -4.28 19.02
CA SER A 115 12.33 -4.97 18.20
C SER A 115 11.99 -6.45 18.06
N ARG A 116 11.62 -7.09 19.16
CA ARG A 116 11.18 -8.49 19.18
C ARG A 116 9.90 -8.69 18.38
N SER A 117 8.98 -7.73 18.46
CA SER A 117 7.75 -7.73 17.67
C SER A 117 8.02 -7.59 16.18
N ALA A 118 8.93 -6.69 15.79
CA ALA A 118 9.39 -6.55 14.40
C ALA A 118 9.96 -7.85 13.85
N ASP A 119 10.85 -8.51 14.62
CA ASP A 119 11.45 -9.78 14.22
C ASP A 119 10.42 -10.91 14.09
N ALA A 120 9.46 -10.97 15.00
CA ALA A 120 8.40 -11.99 14.96
C ALA A 120 7.51 -11.79 13.71
N TYR A 121 7.13 -10.55 13.44
CA TYR A 121 6.33 -10.20 12.26
C TYR A 121 7.12 -10.44 10.95
N ALA A 122 8.41 -10.09 10.93
CA ALA A 122 9.31 -10.36 9.80
C ALA A 122 9.41 -11.86 9.50
N ARG A 123 9.57 -12.71 10.53
CA ARG A 123 9.55 -14.17 10.36
C ARG A 123 8.25 -14.62 9.70
N LYS A 124 7.10 -14.13 10.18
CA LYS A 124 5.79 -14.47 9.63
C LYS A 124 5.65 -14.03 8.17
N LEU A 125 6.09 -12.81 7.83
CA LEU A 125 6.11 -12.30 6.46
C LEU A 125 7.00 -13.15 5.52
N ASN A 126 8.08 -13.71 6.04
CA ASN A 126 9.08 -14.43 5.25
C ASN A 126 8.82 -15.95 5.13
N GLU A 127 7.76 -16.47 5.77
CA GLU A 127 7.36 -17.90 5.64
C GLU A 127 7.02 -18.29 4.20
N ALA A 128 6.46 -17.37 3.42
CA ALA A 128 6.17 -17.56 2.01
C ALA A 128 6.12 -16.20 1.27
N PRO A 129 6.19 -16.18 -0.07
CA PRO A 129 6.04 -14.95 -0.85
C PRO A 129 4.74 -14.21 -0.56
N ILE A 130 4.79 -12.88 -0.63
CA ILE A 130 3.59 -12.03 -0.66
C ILE A 130 3.09 -11.95 -2.10
N ASP A 131 1.82 -12.25 -2.29
CA ASP A 131 1.18 -12.24 -3.61
C ASP A 131 0.78 -10.84 -4.04
N ILE A 132 0.16 -10.07 -3.14
CA ILE A 132 -0.43 -8.78 -3.46
C ILE A 132 -0.13 -7.78 -2.35
N VAL A 133 0.26 -6.56 -2.74
CA VAL A 133 0.32 -5.39 -1.86
C VAL A 133 -0.66 -4.33 -2.37
N CYS A 134 -1.55 -3.87 -1.49
CA CYS A 134 -2.39 -2.69 -1.71
C CYS A 134 -1.81 -1.55 -0.86
N LEU A 135 -1.32 -0.49 -1.51
CA LEU A 135 -0.63 0.60 -0.84
C LEU A 135 -1.00 1.98 -1.40
N GLY A 136 -0.52 3.03 -0.75
CA GLY A 136 -0.61 4.41 -1.18
C GLY A 136 0.74 5.10 -1.20
N VAL A 137 0.73 6.42 -1.46
CA VAL A 137 1.92 7.29 -1.43
C VAL A 137 1.66 8.47 -0.49
N GLY A 138 2.61 8.75 0.38
CA GLY A 138 2.55 9.92 1.27
C GLY A 138 2.80 11.24 0.53
N VAL A 139 2.50 12.37 1.18
CA VAL A 139 2.66 13.71 0.58
C VAL A 139 4.11 14.09 0.29
N ASN A 140 5.06 13.51 1.01
CA ASN A 140 6.51 13.65 0.79
C ASN A 140 7.07 12.55 -0.15
N GLY A 141 6.23 11.62 -0.61
CA GLY A 141 6.63 10.49 -1.46
C GLY A 141 7.00 9.23 -0.68
N HIS A 142 6.68 9.13 0.61
CA HIS A 142 6.93 7.92 1.40
C HIS A 142 6.06 6.74 0.95
N LEU A 143 6.55 5.52 1.22
CA LEU A 143 5.81 4.25 1.14
C LEU A 143 5.79 3.61 2.52
N ALA A 144 4.62 3.26 3.05
CA ALA A 144 4.44 2.94 4.46
C ALA A 144 5.06 4.07 5.30
N PHE A 145 5.77 3.81 6.39
CA PHE A 145 6.51 4.85 7.11
C PHE A 145 8.00 4.96 6.70
N ASN A 146 8.31 4.71 5.43
CA ASN A 146 9.64 4.97 4.89
C ASN A 146 9.71 6.41 4.36
N ASP A 147 9.90 7.39 5.26
CA ASP A 147 10.06 8.80 4.93
C ASP A 147 11.39 9.07 4.21
N PRO A 148 11.46 10.10 3.34
CA PRO A 148 12.72 10.51 2.71
C PRO A 148 13.77 11.02 3.74
N PRO A 149 15.07 10.66 3.58
CA PRO A 149 15.60 9.70 2.61
C PRO A 149 15.43 8.26 3.09
N ALA A 150 14.86 7.38 2.25
CA ALA A 150 14.65 5.98 2.61
C ALA A 150 15.51 5.01 1.80
N SER A 151 16.17 4.07 2.49
CA SER A 151 17.01 3.07 1.85
C SER A 151 16.21 2.11 0.97
N PHE A 152 16.76 1.80 -0.21
CA PHE A 152 16.26 0.75 -1.12
C PHE A 152 16.99 -0.58 -0.94
N ASP A 153 17.98 -0.62 -0.04
CA ASP A 153 18.87 -1.75 0.20
C ASP A 153 18.77 -2.28 1.65
N ASP A 154 17.67 -1.95 2.33
CA ASP A 154 17.39 -2.50 3.67
C ASP A 154 17.36 -4.03 3.63
N THR A 155 18.11 -4.66 4.50
CA THR A 155 18.16 -6.12 4.64
C THR A 155 17.05 -6.67 5.55
N ALA A 156 16.53 -5.84 6.45
CA ALA A 156 15.40 -6.19 7.30
C ALA A 156 14.08 -6.15 6.53
N SER A 157 13.12 -6.98 6.91
CA SER A 157 11.75 -6.92 6.40
C SER A 157 10.89 -5.89 7.13
N VAL A 158 11.15 -5.70 8.42
CA VAL A 158 10.47 -4.75 9.31
C VAL A 158 11.51 -4.00 10.12
N LYS A 159 11.29 -2.70 10.34
CA LYS A 159 12.18 -1.85 11.13
C LYS A 159 11.42 -0.83 11.97
N ILE A 160 12.07 -0.33 13.03
CA ILE A 160 11.62 0.84 13.79
C ILE A 160 12.13 2.09 13.06
N VAL A 161 11.25 3.09 12.93
CA VAL A 161 11.58 4.37 12.31
C VAL A 161 11.14 5.54 13.19
N HIS A 162 11.80 6.68 13.01
CA HIS A 162 11.31 7.97 13.46
C HIS A 162 10.56 8.63 12.31
N LEU A 163 9.34 9.11 12.60
CA LEU A 163 8.49 9.80 11.63
C LEU A 163 8.95 11.23 11.44
N ASP A 164 9.06 11.69 10.20
CA ASP A 164 9.33 13.08 9.93
C ASP A 164 8.11 13.98 10.23
N GLU A 165 8.35 15.28 10.35
CA GLU A 165 7.30 16.23 10.70
C GLU A 165 6.24 16.34 9.58
N VAL A 166 6.65 16.22 8.31
CA VAL A 166 5.73 16.27 7.15
C VAL A 166 4.80 15.07 7.17
N CYS A 167 5.33 13.87 7.45
CA CYS A 167 4.55 12.66 7.61
C CYS A 167 3.56 12.78 8.77
N ARG A 168 4.02 13.26 9.93
CA ARG A 168 3.17 13.46 11.10
C ARG A 168 2.09 14.52 10.85
N GLN A 169 2.43 15.64 10.19
CA GLN A 169 1.47 16.68 9.82
C GLN A 169 0.41 16.15 8.83
N GLN A 170 0.76 15.22 7.95
CA GLN A 170 -0.22 14.56 7.09
C GLN A 170 -1.27 13.81 7.92
N GLN A 171 -0.89 13.13 9.01
CA GLN A 171 -1.84 12.40 9.87
C GLN A 171 -2.87 13.34 10.52
N VAL A 172 -2.45 14.55 10.90
CA VAL A 172 -3.37 15.59 11.39
C VAL A 172 -4.29 16.05 10.26
N SER A 173 -3.74 16.33 9.09
CA SER A 173 -4.51 16.77 7.91
C SER A 173 -5.51 15.73 7.42
N ASP A 174 -5.19 14.44 7.58
CA ASP A 174 -6.06 13.31 7.25
C ASP A 174 -7.12 13.03 8.34
N GLY A 175 -7.12 13.82 9.45
CA GLY A 175 -8.07 13.73 10.55
C GLY A 175 -7.86 12.53 11.49
N CYS A 176 -6.68 11.91 11.44
CA CYS A 176 -6.34 10.78 12.33
C CYS A 176 -6.02 11.23 13.75
N PHE A 177 -5.51 12.47 13.92
CA PHE A 177 -5.16 13.10 15.19
C PHE A 177 -5.63 14.55 15.21
N GLY A 178 -5.88 15.10 16.40
CA GLY A 178 -6.29 16.50 16.57
C GLY A 178 -5.14 17.49 16.42
N THR A 179 -3.96 17.13 16.93
CA THR A 179 -2.76 17.98 16.91
C THR A 179 -1.50 17.19 16.53
N LEU A 180 -0.44 17.90 16.15
CA LEU A 180 0.85 17.29 15.80
C LEU A 180 1.52 16.59 17.00
N GLU A 181 1.29 17.12 18.20
CA GLU A 181 1.84 16.57 19.45
C GLU A 181 1.26 15.20 19.79
N GLU A 182 0.01 14.94 19.40
CA GLU A 182 -0.67 13.67 19.60
C GLU A 182 -0.15 12.58 18.66
N VAL A 183 0.44 12.96 17.52
CA VAL A 183 0.97 11.98 16.56
C VAL A 183 2.26 11.37 17.11
N PRO A 184 2.34 10.03 17.24
CA PRO A 184 3.56 9.37 17.69
C PRO A 184 4.78 9.77 16.84
N ARG A 185 5.95 9.71 17.47
CA ARG A 185 7.23 10.02 16.81
C ARG A 185 7.92 8.79 16.25
N ARG A 186 7.49 7.60 16.65
CA ARG A 186 8.08 6.32 16.23
C ARG A 186 7.02 5.38 15.68
N ALA A 187 7.46 4.54 14.76
CA ALA A 187 6.60 3.52 14.17
C ALA A 187 7.41 2.26 13.82
N LEU A 188 6.70 1.15 13.68
CA LEU A 188 7.15 -0.03 12.96
C LEU A 188 6.73 0.11 11.50
N THR A 189 7.60 -0.28 10.57
CA THR A 189 7.28 -0.24 9.14
C THR A 189 7.92 -1.38 8.38
N LEU A 190 7.23 -1.91 7.38
CA LEU A 190 7.85 -2.75 6.37
C LEU A 190 8.82 -1.91 5.55
N THR A 191 9.96 -2.48 5.20
CA THR A 191 10.96 -1.81 4.38
C THR A 191 10.55 -1.75 2.91
N ILE A 192 11.15 -0.83 2.14
CA ILE A 192 10.89 -0.71 0.70
C ILE A 192 11.21 -2.01 -0.04
N PRO A 193 12.38 -2.68 0.16
CA PRO A 193 12.65 -3.96 -0.47
C PRO A 193 11.59 -5.02 -0.14
N ARG A 194 11.07 -5.04 1.11
CA ARG A 194 10.03 -6.00 1.50
C ARG A 194 8.71 -5.75 0.78
N LEU A 195 8.30 -4.50 0.62
CA LEU A 195 7.10 -4.13 -0.14
C LEU A 195 7.25 -4.49 -1.62
N LEU A 196 8.41 -4.18 -2.22
CA LEU A 196 8.70 -4.46 -3.62
C LEU A 196 8.93 -5.94 -3.94
N ALA A 197 9.18 -6.79 -2.95
CA ALA A 197 9.30 -8.23 -3.12
C ALA A 197 7.95 -8.94 -3.36
N ALA A 198 6.84 -8.22 -3.30
CA ALA A 198 5.52 -8.78 -3.64
C ALA A 198 5.41 -9.09 -5.13
N GLN A 199 4.54 -10.04 -5.48
CA GLN A 199 4.36 -10.42 -6.89
C GLN A 199 3.52 -9.39 -7.66
N ARG A 200 2.63 -8.64 -6.98
CA ARG A 200 1.76 -7.59 -7.56
C ARG A 200 1.62 -6.43 -6.59
N ILE A 201 1.62 -5.22 -7.12
CA ILE A 201 1.38 -3.99 -6.34
C ILE A 201 0.25 -3.20 -6.99
N TYR A 202 -0.73 -2.82 -6.17
CA TYR A 202 -1.84 -1.94 -6.52
C TYR A 202 -1.73 -0.68 -5.66
N CYS A 203 -1.41 0.45 -6.27
CA CYS A 203 -1.10 1.69 -5.56
C CYS A 203 -2.20 2.73 -5.79
N CYS A 204 -3.01 3.02 -4.77
CA CYS A 204 -4.13 3.96 -4.80
C CYS A 204 -3.73 5.30 -4.17
N VAL A 205 -3.78 6.38 -4.93
CA VAL A 205 -3.32 7.70 -4.48
C VAL A 205 -4.34 8.78 -4.87
N PRO A 206 -5.42 9.00 -4.11
CA PRO A 206 -6.40 10.05 -4.37
C PRO A 206 -6.01 11.40 -3.75
N GLY A 207 -6.55 12.47 -4.32
CA GLY A 207 -6.58 13.81 -3.74
C GLY A 207 -5.45 14.73 -4.18
N SER A 208 -5.78 16.01 -4.34
CA SER A 208 -4.90 17.05 -4.88
C SER A 208 -3.60 17.25 -4.08
N GLN A 209 -3.62 17.02 -2.76
CA GLN A 209 -2.44 17.10 -1.90
C GLN A 209 -1.35 16.10 -2.26
N LYS A 210 -1.68 15.04 -3.00
CA LYS A 210 -0.74 14.01 -3.44
C LYS A 210 -0.10 14.30 -4.79
N ARG A 211 -0.64 15.25 -5.58
CA ARG A 211 -0.19 15.55 -6.96
C ARG A 211 1.30 15.80 -7.06
N LYS A 212 1.85 16.61 -6.15
CA LYS A 212 3.30 16.92 -6.14
C LYS A 212 4.16 15.66 -5.92
N ALA A 213 3.76 14.79 -4.99
CA ALA A 213 4.47 13.55 -4.73
C ALA A 213 4.36 12.59 -5.93
N ILE A 214 3.18 12.51 -6.57
CA ILE A 214 2.95 11.70 -7.77
C ILE A 214 3.82 12.20 -8.94
N THR A 215 3.86 13.53 -9.19
CA THR A 215 4.73 14.10 -10.22
C THR A 215 6.19 13.72 -10.00
N ARG A 216 6.68 13.89 -8.75
CA ARG A 216 8.06 13.47 -8.41
C ARG A 216 8.28 11.97 -8.59
N MET A 217 7.30 11.14 -8.22
CA MET A 217 7.36 9.70 -8.39
C MET A 217 7.45 9.29 -9.87
N LEU A 218 6.70 9.94 -10.75
CA LEU A 218 6.63 9.57 -12.18
C LEU A 218 7.80 10.14 -12.98
N GLU A 219 8.19 11.39 -12.74
CA GLU A 219 9.11 12.17 -13.57
C GLU A 219 10.51 12.31 -12.97
N GLY A 220 10.62 12.27 -11.64
CA GLY A 220 11.89 12.45 -10.93
C GLY A 220 12.85 11.27 -11.10
N PRO A 221 14.12 11.45 -10.73
CA PRO A 221 15.07 10.34 -10.67
C PRO A 221 14.61 9.31 -9.63
N ILE A 222 14.86 8.02 -9.92
CA ILE A 222 14.62 6.96 -8.94
C ILE A 222 15.66 7.07 -7.83
N GLY A 223 15.23 7.38 -6.62
CA GLY A 223 16.16 7.63 -5.50
C GLY A 223 15.47 7.76 -4.15
N VAL A 224 16.29 7.78 -3.12
CA VAL A 224 15.90 7.76 -1.70
C VAL A 224 15.12 9.01 -1.27
N ASP A 225 15.27 10.13 -1.97
CA ASP A 225 14.60 11.40 -1.65
C ASP A 225 13.11 11.42 -2.05
N CYS A 226 12.66 10.43 -2.84
CA CYS A 226 11.26 10.19 -3.13
C CYS A 226 11.04 8.66 -3.20
N PRO A 227 10.82 8.01 -2.05
CA PRO A 227 10.76 6.54 -1.96
C PRO A 227 9.76 5.89 -2.92
N ALA A 228 8.64 6.57 -3.21
CA ALA A 228 7.64 6.11 -4.17
C ALA A 228 8.20 5.88 -5.59
N THR A 229 9.32 6.51 -5.95
CA THR A 229 9.99 6.26 -7.24
C THR A 229 10.43 4.81 -7.41
N ALA A 230 10.65 4.08 -6.30
CA ALA A 230 10.98 2.66 -6.30
C ALA A 230 9.90 1.79 -6.95
N LEU A 231 8.62 2.22 -6.93
CA LEU A 231 7.52 1.52 -7.59
C LEU A 231 7.75 1.35 -9.10
N ARG A 232 8.50 2.25 -9.72
CA ARG A 232 8.85 2.19 -11.16
C ARG A 232 9.81 1.05 -11.48
N ARG A 233 10.47 0.45 -10.48
CA ARG A 233 11.31 -0.74 -10.65
C ARG A 233 10.50 -2.04 -10.59
N HIS A 234 9.25 -1.97 -10.12
CA HIS A 234 8.44 -3.17 -9.94
C HIS A 234 7.72 -3.55 -11.25
N PRO A 235 7.94 -4.77 -11.80
CA PRO A 235 7.43 -5.17 -13.12
C PRO A 235 5.91 -5.27 -13.17
N HIS A 236 5.26 -5.39 -12.03
CA HIS A 236 3.84 -5.65 -11.91
C HIS A 236 3.14 -4.67 -10.96
N CYS A 237 3.54 -3.42 -10.95
CA CYS A 237 2.85 -2.34 -10.27
C CYS A 237 1.78 -1.73 -11.18
N VAL A 238 0.65 -1.30 -10.60
CA VAL A 238 -0.38 -0.48 -11.24
C VAL A 238 -0.69 0.69 -10.32
N LEU A 239 -0.81 1.88 -10.90
CA LEU A 239 -1.14 3.11 -10.18
C LEU A 239 -2.58 3.52 -10.47
N TYR A 240 -3.26 3.97 -9.43
CA TYR A 240 -4.64 4.46 -9.51
C TYR A 240 -4.70 5.84 -8.88
N PHE A 241 -5.13 6.82 -9.67
CA PHE A 241 -5.31 8.21 -9.26
C PHE A 241 -6.76 8.63 -9.49
N ASP A 242 -7.22 9.65 -8.78
CA ASP A 242 -8.38 10.44 -9.20
C ASP A 242 -7.90 11.65 -10.03
N THR A 243 -8.82 12.36 -10.65
CA THR A 243 -8.51 13.56 -11.45
C THR A 243 -7.86 14.67 -10.63
N GLU A 244 -8.08 14.72 -9.30
CA GLU A 244 -7.46 15.70 -8.43
C GLU A 244 -5.98 15.40 -8.17
N ALA A 245 -5.63 14.12 -8.05
CA ALA A 245 -4.27 13.66 -7.76
C ALA A 245 -3.40 13.55 -9.02
N ALA A 246 -4.00 13.26 -10.19
CA ALA A 246 -3.28 13.07 -11.43
C ALA A 246 -2.51 14.34 -11.84
N PRO A 247 -1.20 14.23 -12.20
CA PRO A 247 -0.46 15.32 -12.82
C PRO A 247 -1.10 15.78 -14.15
N GLU A 248 -0.89 17.04 -14.51
CA GLU A 248 -1.31 17.56 -15.80
C GLU A 248 -0.65 16.77 -16.94
N GLY A 249 -1.43 16.45 -17.99
CA GLY A 249 -0.92 15.67 -19.11
C GLY A 249 -0.79 14.17 -18.86
N THR A 250 -1.19 13.67 -17.68
CA THR A 250 -1.28 12.21 -17.47
C THR A 250 -2.21 11.62 -18.51
N THR A 251 -1.66 10.78 -19.39
CA THR A 251 -2.37 10.21 -20.54
C THR A 251 -3.53 9.33 -20.10
N THR A 252 -4.53 9.27 -20.96
CA THR A 252 -5.78 8.54 -20.76
C THR A 252 -5.53 7.05 -20.48
N ASN A 253 -6.47 6.40 -19.84
CA ASN A 253 -6.54 4.97 -19.47
C ASN A 253 -6.28 3.97 -20.64
N ARG A 254 -5.72 4.39 -21.77
CA ARG A 254 -5.43 3.54 -22.92
C ARG A 254 -4.31 2.55 -22.61
N GLU A 255 -3.16 3.07 -22.14
CA GLU A 255 -2.01 2.21 -21.79
C GLU A 255 -2.35 1.26 -20.65
N TYR A 256 -3.15 1.75 -19.67
CA TYR A 256 -3.70 0.90 -18.62
C TYR A 256 -4.54 -0.24 -19.21
N ARG A 257 -5.51 0.06 -20.09
CA ARG A 257 -6.36 -0.96 -20.71
C ARG A 257 -5.56 -1.99 -21.51
N ASP A 258 -4.55 -1.53 -22.26
CA ASP A 258 -3.71 -2.42 -23.06
C ASP A 258 -2.84 -3.33 -22.17
N ALA A 259 -2.29 -2.79 -21.07
CA ALA A 259 -1.54 -3.55 -20.09
C ALA A 259 -2.42 -4.59 -19.37
N MET A 260 -3.67 -4.24 -19.03
CA MET A 260 -4.59 -5.17 -18.36
C MET A 260 -5.07 -6.28 -19.29
N LYS A 261 -5.29 -5.99 -20.59
CA LYS A 261 -5.60 -7.00 -21.62
C LYS A 261 -4.43 -7.97 -21.83
N SER A 262 -3.21 -7.46 -21.94
CA SER A 262 -2.01 -8.29 -22.06
C SER A 262 -1.84 -9.22 -20.87
N ARG A 263 -2.11 -8.76 -19.66
CA ARG A 263 -2.09 -9.57 -18.44
C ARG A 263 -3.15 -10.67 -18.46
N ALA A 264 -4.34 -10.38 -18.98
CA ALA A 264 -5.39 -11.39 -19.13
C ALA A 264 -5.06 -12.43 -20.22
N ALA A 265 -4.37 -12.06 -21.29
CA ALA A 265 -3.98 -12.95 -22.38
C ALA A 265 -2.77 -13.84 -22.07
N SER A 266 -1.94 -13.47 -21.07
CA SER A 266 -0.78 -14.25 -20.60
C SER A 266 -1.16 -15.37 -19.62
N MET A 267 -2.44 -15.69 -19.54
CA MET A 267 -3.09 -16.68 -18.68
C MET A 267 -3.38 -17.97 -19.40
#